data_a50eb91f8ad380a76e37c4d719e7bb40
#
_entry.id   a50eb91f8ad380a76e37c4d719e7bb40
#
_cell.length_a   1.000
_cell.length_b   1.000
_cell.length_c   1.000
_cell.angle_alpha   90.00
_cell.angle_beta   90.00
_cell.angle_gamma   90.00
#
_symmetry.space_group_name_H-M   'P 1'
#
loop_
_entity.id
_entity.type
_entity.pdbx_description
1 polymer ?
#
loop_
_entity_poly.entity_id
_entity_poly.type
_entity_poly.pdbx_seq_one_letter_code
_entity_poly.pdbx_strand_id
1 'polypeptide(L)'
;MKVYNFDKVISRDGTYSAKYNNKGHDIIPLSVADMDIPVADFIVSELSVANQKGIYGYTLLSDDWQQVAAQWYQRHYSWKVNPEHIVFCPRVVQAVSLFIQNFTQPGDAIVSLTPAYHPISHAVEVNHRVLLESALLYRDHHYEIDFADLEDKFKMACCFILISPHNPTGTIWSEDNLRKIAVSYTHLTLPTNSLV
;
A
#
# COMPACT_ATOMS: atom_id res chain seq x y z
N MET A 1 31.63 -6.20 11.02
CA MET A 1 30.34 -6.04 10.34
C MET A 1 29.96 -7.41 9.78
N LYS A 2 28.78 -7.93 10.07
CA LYS A 2 28.36 -9.24 9.53
C LYS A 2 28.07 -9.09 8.05
N VAL A 3 28.65 -9.95 7.22
CA VAL A 3 28.38 -10.00 5.77
C VAL A 3 27.23 -10.99 5.57
N TYR A 4 26.12 -10.50 4.99
CA TYR A 4 24.98 -11.35 4.61
C TYR A 4 25.23 -11.93 3.22
N ASN A 5 24.92 -13.21 3.05
CA ASN A 5 24.99 -13.87 1.75
C ASN A 5 23.61 -13.83 1.08
N PHE A 6 23.43 -12.90 0.13
CA PHE A 6 22.19 -12.74 -0.63
C PHE A 6 22.07 -13.71 -1.81
N ASP A 7 23.16 -14.41 -2.17
CA ASP A 7 23.17 -15.39 -3.27
C ASP A 7 22.76 -16.79 -2.79
N LYS A 8 22.59 -16.98 -1.46
CA LYS A 8 22.18 -18.26 -0.91
C LYS A 8 20.73 -18.55 -1.29
N VAL A 9 20.54 -19.56 -2.14
CA VAL A 9 19.21 -20.08 -2.45
C VAL A 9 18.66 -20.85 -1.23
N ILE A 10 17.46 -20.45 -0.79
CA ILE A 10 16.75 -21.10 0.32
C ILE A 10 15.52 -21.77 -0.25
N SER A 11 15.47 -23.11 -0.22
CA SER A 11 14.27 -23.84 -0.62
C SER A 11 13.12 -23.49 0.32
N ARG A 12 11.97 -23.22 -0.27
CA ARG A 12 10.71 -23.03 0.43
C ARG A 12 9.73 -24.17 0.13
N ASP A 13 10.26 -25.29 -0.41
CA ASP A 13 9.48 -26.51 -0.66
C ASP A 13 8.98 -27.08 0.66
N GLY A 14 7.75 -27.58 0.65
CA GLY A 14 7.11 -28.11 1.85
C GLY A 14 6.71 -27.08 2.89
N THR A 15 6.88 -25.78 2.59
CA THR A 15 6.34 -24.69 3.40
C THR A 15 4.95 -24.32 2.90
N TYR A 16 4.13 -23.67 3.74
CA TYR A 16 2.83 -23.11 3.30
C TYR A 16 2.96 -21.76 2.60
N SER A 17 4.06 -21.53 1.88
CA SER A 17 4.29 -20.29 1.17
C SER A 17 3.34 -20.14 -0.01
N ALA A 18 2.51 -19.09 -0.02
CA ALA A 18 1.62 -18.79 -1.14
C ALA A 18 2.38 -18.55 -2.46
N LYS A 19 3.60 -18.04 -2.37
CA LYS A 19 4.46 -17.77 -3.53
C LYS A 19 4.97 -19.06 -4.18
N TYR A 20 5.31 -20.07 -3.39
CA TYR A 20 5.94 -21.32 -3.84
C TYR A 20 5.01 -22.53 -3.83
N ASN A 21 3.86 -22.42 -3.20
CA ASN A 21 2.92 -23.53 -3.08
C ASN A 21 2.40 -23.95 -4.46
N ASN A 22 2.44 -25.27 -4.75
CA ASN A 22 1.97 -25.87 -6.00
C ASN A 22 2.65 -25.33 -7.28
N LYS A 23 3.86 -24.81 -7.18
CA LYS A 23 4.68 -24.42 -8.35
C LYS A 23 5.63 -25.55 -8.70
N GLY A 24 5.83 -25.80 -10.00
CA GLY A 24 6.85 -26.74 -10.47
C GLY A 24 8.26 -26.25 -10.08
N HIS A 25 9.19 -27.20 -9.94
CA HIS A 25 10.58 -26.89 -9.52
C HIS A 25 11.33 -25.95 -10.51
N ASP A 26 10.89 -25.86 -11.76
CA ASP A 26 11.51 -25.05 -12.81
C ASP A 26 10.86 -23.66 -12.97
N ILE A 27 9.96 -23.28 -12.06
CA ILE A 27 9.29 -21.99 -12.12
C ILE A 27 9.91 -21.01 -11.15
N ILE A 28 10.29 -19.84 -11.64
CA ILE A 28 10.69 -18.69 -10.81
C ILE A 28 9.44 -17.87 -10.50
N PRO A 29 8.90 -17.92 -9.28
CA PRO A 29 7.66 -17.22 -8.94
C PRO A 29 7.95 -15.74 -8.69
N LEU A 30 7.26 -14.87 -9.41
CA LEU A 30 7.32 -13.40 -9.26
C LEU A 30 5.96 -12.80 -8.86
N SER A 31 5.00 -13.64 -8.46
CA SER A 31 3.60 -13.24 -8.22
C SER A 31 3.34 -12.58 -6.87
N VAL A 32 4.19 -12.83 -5.89
CA VAL A 32 4.05 -12.31 -4.53
C VAL A 32 5.32 -11.55 -4.15
N ALA A 33 5.17 -10.39 -3.55
CA ALA A 33 6.28 -9.49 -3.22
C ALA A 33 7.01 -9.82 -1.90
N ASP A 34 6.83 -11.03 -1.35
CA ASP A 34 7.64 -11.48 -0.22
C ASP A 34 9.08 -11.80 -0.68
N MET A 35 10.04 -11.38 0.14
CA MET A 35 11.46 -11.56 -0.16
C MET A 35 11.88 -13.03 -0.07
N ASP A 36 12.82 -13.42 -0.93
CA ASP A 36 13.41 -14.77 -0.95
C ASP A 36 14.73 -14.85 -0.16
N ILE A 37 15.08 -13.78 0.52
CA ILE A 37 16.26 -13.69 1.39
C ILE A 37 15.82 -13.69 2.85
N PRO A 38 16.63 -14.28 3.76
CA PRO A 38 16.33 -14.28 5.19
C PRO A 38 16.31 -12.85 5.76
N VAL A 39 15.48 -12.65 6.75
CA VAL A 39 15.57 -11.44 7.58
C VAL A 39 16.87 -11.44 8.39
N ALA A 40 17.28 -10.28 8.87
CA ALA A 40 18.48 -10.13 9.67
C ALA A 40 18.43 -10.98 10.96
N ASP A 41 19.56 -11.55 11.36
CA ASP A 41 19.63 -12.48 12.49
C ASP A 41 19.13 -11.88 13.81
N PHE A 42 19.32 -10.59 14.04
CA PHE A 42 18.81 -9.96 15.25
C PHE A 42 17.28 -10.01 15.34
N ILE A 43 16.58 -9.93 14.20
CA ILE A 43 15.11 -10.08 14.15
C ILE A 43 14.75 -11.53 14.51
N VAL A 44 15.45 -12.51 13.94
CA VAL A 44 15.22 -13.93 14.26
C VAL A 44 15.47 -14.19 15.73
N SER A 45 16.52 -13.60 16.31
CA SER A 45 16.87 -13.76 17.73
C SER A 45 15.76 -13.20 18.63
N GLU A 46 15.28 -12.00 18.38
CA GLU A 46 14.20 -11.39 19.17
C GLU A 46 12.89 -12.18 19.10
N LEU A 47 12.51 -12.64 17.90
CA LEU A 47 11.35 -13.50 17.73
C LEU A 47 11.51 -14.84 18.48
N SER A 48 12.71 -15.40 18.46
CA SER A 48 13.00 -16.65 19.18
C SER A 48 12.87 -16.48 20.69
N VAL A 49 13.38 -15.38 21.25
CA VAL A 49 13.22 -15.04 22.67
C VAL A 49 11.74 -14.90 23.05
N ALA A 50 10.96 -14.21 22.22
CA ALA A 50 9.53 -14.07 22.45
C ALA A 50 8.81 -15.42 22.38
N ASN A 51 9.15 -16.25 21.39
CA ASN A 51 8.56 -17.58 21.18
C ASN A 51 8.87 -18.55 22.33
N GLN A 52 10.08 -18.49 22.91
CA GLN A 52 10.48 -19.35 24.02
C GLN A 52 9.62 -19.16 25.28
N LYS A 53 8.98 -18.00 25.45
CA LYS A 53 8.07 -17.77 26.57
C LYS A 53 6.80 -18.62 26.49
N GLY A 54 6.40 -19.04 25.28
CA GLY A 54 5.27 -19.94 25.04
C GLY A 54 3.89 -19.40 25.43
N ILE A 55 3.79 -18.09 25.69
CA ILE A 55 2.52 -17.43 26.07
C ILE A 55 2.20 -16.36 25.02
N TYR A 56 1.07 -16.56 24.34
CA TYR A 56 0.60 -15.71 23.24
C TYR A 56 -0.72 -15.06 23.65
N GLY A 57 -0.63 -13.84 24.17
CA GLY A 57 -1.79 -13.08 24.63
C GLY A 57 -1.96 -11.79 23.85
N TYR A 58 -2.86 -10.93 24.31
CA TYR A 58 -3.00 -9.59 23.77
C TYR A 58 -1.75 -8.77 24.05
N THR A 59 -1.26 -8.10 23.00
CA THR A 59 -0.02 -7.30 23.09
C THR A 59 -0.38 -5.82 22.87
N LEU A 60 0.16 -4.96 23.70
CA LEU A 60 0.12 -3.52 23.51
C LEU A 60 1.28 -3.09 22.61
N LEU A 61 1.08 -1.99 21.89
CA LEU A 61 2.19 -1.30 21.24
C LEU A 61 3.11 -0.68 22.31
N SER A 62 4.40 -0.58 22.03
CA SER A 62 5.33 0.11 22.93
C SER A 62 4.97 1.58 23.04
N ASP A 63 5.27 2.21 24.18
CA ASP A 63 4.92 3.61 24.44
C ASP A 63 5.62 4.60 23.49
N ASP A 64 6.69 4.17 22.83
CA ASP A 64 7.53 5.00 21.95
C ASP A 64 7.32 4.71 20.45
N TRP A 65 6.41 3.80 20.07
CA TRP A 65 6.28 3.38 18.67
C TRP A 65 5.98 4.53 17.70
N GLN A 66 5.16 5.51 18.13
CA GLN A 66 4.82 6.67 17.31
C GLN A 66 6.03 7.58 17.11
N GLN A 67 6.84 7.79 18.15
CA GLN A 67 8.09 8.55 18.08
C GLN A 67 9.09 7.87 17.17
N VAL A 68 9.23 6.55 17.25
CA VAL A 68 10.13 5.78 16.38
C VAL A 68 9.70 5.91 14.93
N ALA A 69 8.40 5.78 14.63
CA ALA A 69 7.85 5.97 13.30
C ALA A 69 8.09 7.40 12.78
N ALA A 70 7.80 8.43 13.57
CA ALA A 70 8.02 9.83 13.22
C ALA A 70 9.52 10.13 12.94
N GLN A 71 10.42 9.58 13.76
CA GLN A 71 11.87 9.71 13.56
C GLN A 71 12.34 9.02 12.27
N TRP A 72 11.71 7.90 11.89
CA TRP A 72 11.99 7.23 10.62
C TRP A 72 11.66 8.15 9.44
N TYR A 73 10.45 8.73 9.41
CA TYR A 73 10.04 9.67 8.36
C TYR A 73 10.95 10.90 8.29
N GLN A 74 11.33 11.46 9.46
CA GLN A 74 12.22 12.58 9.50
C GLN A 74 13.62 12.25 8.94
N ARG A 75 14.16 11.08 9.27
CA ARG A 75 15.53 10.68 8.82
C ARG A 75 15.58 10.33 7.34
N HIS A 76 14.56 9.67 6.82
CA HIS A 76 14.59 9.13 5.46
C HIS A 76 13.95 10.05 4.42
N TYR A 77 13.03 10.89 4.83
CA TYR A 77 12.25 11.72 3.91
C TYR A 77 12.25 13.20 4.26
N SER A 78 12.99 13.61 5.31
CA SER A 78 12.97 14.98 5.84
C SER A 78 11.55 15.48 6.18
N TRP A 79 10.65 14.55 6.45
CA TRP A 79 9.25 14.83 6.75
C TRP A 79 9.01 14.79 8.26
N LYS A 80 8.69 15.95 8.83
CA LYS A 80 8.37 16.09 10.25
C LYS A 80 6.89 15.76 10.47
N VAL A 81 6.62 14.57 10.95
CA VAL A 81 5.28 14.10 11.32
C VAL A 81 5.07 14.29 12.82
N ASN A 82 3.89 14.79 13.23
CA ASN A 82 3.52 14.76 14.64
C ASN A 82 3.22 13.32 15.06
N PRO A 83 3.91 12.76 16.08
CA PRO A 83 3.66 11.39 16.55
C PRO A 83 2.18 11.10 16.88
N GLU A 84 1.46 12.08 17.44
CA GLU A 84 0.04 11.94 17.81
C GLU A 84 -0.88 11.72 16.59
N HIS A 85 -0.43 12.09 15.38
CA HIS A 85 -1.19 11.85 14.14
C HIS A 85 -0.92 10.47 13.53
N ILE A 86 -0.05 9.66 14.16
CA ILE A 86 0.26 8.32 13.66
C ILE A 86 -0.65 7.31 14.34
N VAL A 87 -1.48 6.65 13.56
CA VAL A 87 -2.40 5.62 14.02
C VAL A 87 -1.96 4.26 13.49
N PHE A 88 -1.94 3.25 14.37
CA PHE A 88 -1.61 1.89 13.98
C PHE A 88 -2.74 1.25 13.17
N CYS A 89 -2.38 0.71 12.02
CA CYS A 89 -3.25 -0.18 11.25
C CYS A 89 -2.42 -1.34 10.71
N PRO A 90 -2.83 -2.60 10.93
CA PRO A 90 -1.98 -3.76 10.61
C PRO A 90 -1.77 -3.98 9.10
N ARG A 91 -2.64 -3.43 8.25
CA ARG A 91 -2.57 -3.59 6.78
C ARG A 91 -3.11 -2.36 6.06
N VAL A 92 -2.44 -1.95 4.98
CA VAL A 92 -2.89 -0.83 4.13
C VAL A 92 -4.30 -1.05 3.56
N VAL A 93 -4.61 -2.26 3.07
CA VAL A 93 -5.95 -2.59 2.56
C VAL A 93 -7.03 -2.43 3.62
N GLN A 94 -6.72 -2.77 4.87
CA GLN A 94 -7.65 -2.56 5.98
C GLN A 94 -7.84 -1.06 6.27
N ALA A 95 -6.76 -0.27 6.23
CA ALA A 95 -6.87 1.18 6.39
C ALA A 95 -7.73 1.80 5.30
N VAL A 96 -7.55 1.39 4.04
CA VAL A 96 -8.38 1.83 2.90
C VAL A 96 -9.85 1.44 3.14
N SER A 97 -10.12 0.20 3.55
CA SER A 97 -11.49 -0.25 3.82
C SER A 97 -12.16 0.55 4.94
N LEU A 98 -11.43 0.81 6.04
CA LEU A 98 -11.93 1.65 7.13
C LEU A 98 -12.18 3.09 6.68
N PHE A 99 -11.29 3.65 5.84
CA PHE A 99 -11.51 4.98 5.25
C PHE A 99 -12.80 5.01 4.44
N ILE A 100 -12.96 4.06 3.52
CA ILE A 100 -14.16 3.95 2.67
C ILE A 100 -15.44 3.88 3.54
N GLN A 101 -15.43 3.06 4.58
CA GLN A 101 -16.61 2.90 5.46
C GLN A 101 -16.98 4.17 6.21
N ASN A 102 -15.99 4.95 6.64
CA ASN A 102 -16.22 6.10 7.50
C ASN A 102 -16.42 7.42 6.74
N PHE A 103 -15.88 7.54 5.52
CA PHE A 103 -15.87 8.81 4.78
C PHE A 103 -16.68 8.79 3.49
N THR A 104 -17.29 7.66 3.15
CA THR A 104 -18.18 7.54 1.98
C THR A 104 -19.45 6.80 2.33
N GLN A 105 -20.44 6.78 1.43
CA GLN A 105 -21.70 6.07 1.59
C GLN A 105 -21.79 4.89 0.60
N PRO A 106 -22.56 3.82 0.89
CA PRO A 106 -22.88 2.80 -0.10
C PRO A 106 -23.46 3.41 -1.39
N GLY A 107 -22.93 2.99 -2.53
CA GLY A 107 -23.28 3.53 -3.84
C GLY A 107 -22.42 4.70 -4.31
N ASP A 108 -21.64 5.32 -3.44
CA ASP A 108 -20.69 6.35 -3.83
C ASP A 108 -19.62 5.80 -4.80
N ALA A 109 -19.22 6.63 -5.76
CA ALA A 109 -18.19 6.30 -6.72
C ALA A 109 -16.79 6.67 -6.22
N ILE A 110 -15.85 5.73 -6.38
CA ILE A 110 -14.45 5.87 -6.00
C ILE A 110 -13.58 5.60 -7.22
N VAL A 111 -12.68 6.52 -7.57
CA VAL A 111 -11.76 6.35 -8.70
C VAL A 111 -10.49 5.62 -8.27
N SER A 112 -9.99 4.75 -9.13
CA SER A 112 -8.65 4.16 -9.05
C SER A 112 -8.02 4.08 -10.44
N LEU A 113 -6.69 4.26 -10.51
CA LEU A 113 -5.92 4.04 -11.74
C LEU A 113 -5.76 2.54 -11.98
N THR A 114 -5.92 2.07 -13.23
CA THR A 114 -5.74 0.64 -13.56
C THR A 114 -4.69 0.43 -14.66
N PRO A 115 -3.95 -0.71 -14.67
CA PRO A 115 -4.08 -1.86 -13.76
C PRO A 115 -3.73 -1.50 -12.30
N ALA A 116 -4.50 -2.00 -11.34
CA ALA A 116 -4.33 -1.70 -9.92
C ALA A 116 -4.07 -2.97 -9.10
N TYR A 117 -3.56 -2.79 -7.88
CA TYR A 117 -3.46 -3.86 -6.91
C TYR A 117 -4.87 -4.31 -6.50
N HIS A 118 -5.28 -5.48 -7.02
CA HIS A 118 -6.64 -6.01 -6.90
C HIS A 118 -7.26 -5.92 -5.49
N PRO A 119 -6.56 -6.18 -4.37
CA PRO A 119 -7.16 -6.05 -3.05
C PRO A 119 -7.66 -4.63 -2.71
N ILE A 120 -7.10 -3.58 -3.32
CA ILE A 120 -7.59 -2.21 -3.14
C ILE A 120 -8.92 -2.02 -3.89
N SER A 121 -8.98 -2.46 -5.16
CA SER A 121 -10.21 -2.42 -5.95
C SER A 121 -11.32 -3.25 -5.27
N HIS A 122 -10.97 -4.45 -4.82
CA HIS A 122 -11.89 -5.31 -4.08
C HIS A 122 -12.39 -4.69 -2.77
N ALA A 123 -11.56 -3.91 -2.07
CA ALA A 123 -12.00 -3.18 -0.88
C ALA A 123 -13.11 -2.16 -1.19
N VAL A 124 -13.11 -1.55 -2.38
CA VAL A 124 -14.21 -0.66 -2.84
C VAL A 124 -15.50 -1.45 -3.01
N GLU A 125 -15.43 -2.58 -3.71
CA GLU A 125 -16.59 -3.40 -4.06
C GLU A 125 -17.24 -4.05 -2.84
N VAL A 126 -16.45 -4.68 -1.95
CA VAL A 126 -17.00 -5.35 -0.74
C VAL A 126 -17.62 -4.38 0.26
N ASN A 127 -17.26 -3.11 0.17
CA ASN A 127 -17.89 -2.05 0.93
C ASN A 127 -19.09 -1.42 0.19
N HIS A 128 -19.55 -2.02 -0.90
CA HIS A 128 -20.71 -1.57 -1.68
C HIS A 128 -20.55 -0.16 -2.28
N ARG A 129 -19.33 0.21 -2.68
CA ARG A 129 -19.04 1.43 -3.44
C ARG A 129 -18.84 1.06 -4.91
N VAL A 130 -19.01 2.04 -5.78
CA VAL A 130 -18.83 1.87 -7.22
C VAL A 130 -17.38 2.19 -7.58
N LEU A 131 -16.64 1.22 -8.13
CA LEU A 131 -15.30 1.47 -8.63
C LEU A 131 -15.35 2.10 -10.01
N LEU A 132 -14.76 3.28 -10.18
CA LEU A 132 -14.51 3.93 -11.47
C LEU A 132 -13.03 3.74 -11.82
N GLU A 133 -12.77 2.91 -12.81
CA GLU A 133 -11.43 2.61 -13.26
C GLU A 133 -10.96 3.62 -14.30
N SER A 134 -9.87 4.36 -14.00
CA SER A 134 -9.18 5.19 -14.98
C SER A 134 -7.97 4.43 -15.50
N ALA A 135 -8.06 3.96 -16.75
CA ALA A 135 -7.04 3.12 -17.35
C ALA A 135 -5.78 3.93 -17.68
N LEU A 136 -4.63 3.45 -17.22
CA LEU A 136 -3.35 4.02 -17.59
C LEU A 136 -3.06 3.75 -19.07
N LEU A 137 -2.47 4.72 -19.74
CA LEU A 137 -1.96 4.59 -21.10
C LEU A 137 -0.59 3.91 -21.03
N TYR A 138 -0.37 2.86 -21.86
CA TYR A 138 0.94 2.25 -22.01
C TYR A 138 1.56 2.71 -23.32
N ARG A 139 2.65 3.50 -23.21
CA ARG A 139 3.37 4.07 -24.36
C ARG A 139 4.87 3.97 -24.10
N ASP A 140 5.62 3.61 -25.10
CA ASP A 140 7.09 3.58 -25.06
C ASP A 140 7.66 2.88 -23.80
N HIS A 141 7.05 1.74 -23.42
CA HIS A 141 7.40 0.96 -22.23
C HIS A 141 7.13 1.66 -20.88
N HIS A 142 6.34 2.74 -20.88
CA HIS A 142 5.95 3.47 -19.67
C HIS A 142 4.44 3.53 -19.51
N TYR A 143 4.01 3.63 -18.25
CA TYR A 143 2.61 3.91 -17.93
C TYR A 143 2.42 5.40 -17.66
N GLU A 144 1.41 5.97 -18.28
CA GLU A 144 1.04 7.38 -18.17
C GLU A 144 -0.41 7.51 -17.72
N ILE A 145 -0.73 8.61 -17.04
CA ILE A 145 -2.10 8.92 -16.63
C ILE A 145 -2.84 9.53 -17.81
N ASP A 146 -3.99 8.98 -18.17
CA ASP A 146 -4.95 9.65 -19.04
C ASP A 146 -5.71 10.71 -18.21
N PHE A 147 -5.21 11.92 -18.24
CA PHE A 147 -5.80 12.99 -17.46
C PHE A 147 -7.20 13.40 -17.96
N ALA A 148 -7.51 13.22 -19.22
CA ALA A 148 -8.85 13.52 -19.74
C ALA A 148 -9.89 12.54 -19.18
N ASP A 149 -9.57 11.25 -19.21
CA ASP A 149 -10.40 10.21 -18.62
C ASP A 149 -10.51 10.34 -17.09
N LEU A 150 -9.39 10.64 -16.42
CA LEU A 150 -9.36 10.83 -14.97
C LEU A 150 -10.21 12.02 -14.52
N GLU A 151 -10.12 13.15 -15.21
CA GLU A 151 -10.92 14.35 -14.93
C GLU A 151 -12.42 14.11 -15.14
N ASP A 152 -12.81 13.36 -16.16
CA ASP A 152 -14.21 12.99 -16.37
C ASP A 152 -14.74 12.09 -15.24
N LYS A 153 -13.92 11.17 -14.75
CA LYS A 153 -14.29 10.32 -13.62
C LYS A 153 -14.37 11.08 -12.28
N PHE A 154 -13.50 12.07 -12.06
CA PHE A 154 -13.56 12.91 -10.87
C PHE A 154 -14.89 13.68 -10.75
N LYS A 155 -15.55 14.03 -11.86
CA LYS A 155 -16.86 14.68 -11.84
C LYS A 155 -17.97 13.83 -11.21
N MET A 156 -17.76 12.51 -11.16
CA MET A 156 -18.74 11.53 -10.70
C MET A 156 -18.36 10.90 -9.35
N ALA A 157 -17.13 11.11 -8.88
CA ALA A 157 -16.59 10.42 -7.73
C ALA A 157 -16.49 11.32 -6.50
N CYS A 158 -16.67 10.73 -5.33
CA CYS A 158 -16.45 11.38 -4.04
C CYS A 158 -15.04 11.13 -3.49
N CYS A 159 -14.30 10.16 -4.04
CA CYS A 159 -13.00 9.75 -3.53
C CYS A 159 -12.10 9.23 -4.66
N PHE A 160 -10.80 9.46 -4.52
CA PHE A 160 -9.76 8.91 -5.39
C PHE A 160 -8.71 8.18 -4.56
N ILE A 161 -8.39 6.94 -4.94
CA ILE A 161 -7.33 6.17 -4.31
C ILE A 161 -6.08 6.24 -5.18
N LEU A 162 -5.10 7.05 -4.73
CA LEU A 162 -3.80 7.17 -5.38
C LEU A 162 -2.79 6.24 -4.72
N ILE A 163 -2.10 5.44 -5.53
CA ILE A 163 -0.99 4.58 -5.09
C ILE A 163 0.31 5.10 -5.73
N SER A 164 1.31 5.39 -4.90
CA SER A 164 2.64 5.81 -5.37
C SER A 164 3.73 5.27 -4.43
N PRO A 165 4.70 4.50 -4.92
CA PRO A 165 4.82 3.92 -6.26
C PRO A 165 3.60 3.09 -6.65
N HIS A 166 3.16 3.19 -7.91
CA HIS A 166 1.94 2.53 -8.37
C HIS A 166 2.12 1.02 -8.48
N ASN A 167 1.25 0.27 -7.84
CA ASN A 167 1.25 -1.19 -7.86
C ASN A 167 0.12 -1.70 -8.78
N PRO A 168 0.39 -2.51 -9.82
CA PRO A 168 1.60 -3.33 -10.01
C PRO A 168 2.67 -2.75 -10.94
N THR A 169 2.49 -1.59 -11.53
CA THR A 169 3.37 -1.10 -12.61
C THR A 169 4.76 -0.63 -12.12
N GLY A 170 4.92 -0.36 -10.82
CA GLY A 170 6.14 0.19 -10.25
C GLY A 170 6.39 1.67 -10.59
N THR A 171 5.42 2.34 -11.24
CA THR A 171 5.55 3.73 -11.67
C THR A 171 5.57 4.67 -10.47
N ILE A 172 6.58 5.51 -10.41
CA ILE A 172 6.65 6.64 -9.45
C ILE A 172 6.12 7.87 -10.19
N TRP A 173 5.04 8.42 -9.68
CA TRP A 173 4.44 9.64 -10.27
C TRP A 173 5.34 10.84 -10.05
N SER A 174 5.58 11.61 -11.12
CA SER A 174 6.34 12.86 -11.03
C SER A 174 5.59 13.89 -10.17
N GLU A 175 6.33 14.86 -9.65
CA GLU A 175 5.72 15.98 -8.91
C GLU A 175 4.68 16.71 -9.75
N ASP A 176 4.92 16.89 -11.05
CA ASP A 176 3.98 17.52 -11.97
C ASP A 176 2.69 16.70 -12.11
N ASN A 177 2.79 15.37 -12.21
CA ASN A 177 1.62 14.49 -12.23
C ASN A 177 0.82 14.59 -10.93
N LEU A 178 1.49 14.56 -9.78
CA LEU A 178 0.84 14.67 -8.48
C LEU A 178 0.16 16.03 -8.30
N ARG A 179 0.81 17.12 -8.71
CA ARG A 179 0.23 18.47 -8.68
C ARG A 179 -0.99 18.58 -9.61
N LYS A 180 -0.89 18.03 -10.83
CA LYS A 180 -2.00 18.03 -11.78
C LYS A 180 -3.20 17.25 -11.24
N ILE A 181 -2.97 16.07 -10.65
CA ILE A 181 -4.03 15.30 -9.97
C ILE A 181 -4.71 16.15 -8.89
N ALA A 182 -3.93 16.77 -8.00
CA ALA A 182 -4.46 17.57 -6.91
C ALA A 182 -5.28 18.77 -7.39
N VAL A 183 -4.82 19.45 -8.44
CA VAL A 183 -5.53 20.57 -9.05
C VAL A 183 -6.83 20.09 -9.69
N SER A 184 -6.79 19.05 -10.52
CA SER A 184 -7.98 18.50 -11.18
C SER A 184 -9.04 18.06 -10.18
N TYR A 185 -8.64 17.36 -9.12
CA TYR A 185 -9.55 16.92 -8.07
C TYR A 185 -10.17 18.11 -7.31
N THR A 186 -9.37 19.12 -6.94
CA THR A 186 -9.83 20.29 -6.19
C THR A 186 -10.81 21.15 -6.99
N HIS A 187 -10.62 21.26 -8.30
CA HIS A 187 -11.52 22.06 -9.16
C HIS A 187 -12.83 21.36 -9.50
N LEU A 188 -12.87 20.04 -9.45
CA LEU A 188 -14.04 19.25 -9.84
C LEU A 188 -14.90 18.82 -8.66
N THR A 189 -14.33 18.72 -7.49
CA THR A 189 -15.08 18.56 -6.24
C THR A 189 -15.58 19.94 -5.83
N LEU A 190 -16.91 20.13 -5.78
CA LEU A 190 -17.49 21.33 -5.14
C LEU A 190 -16.85 21.50 -3.75
N PRO A 191 -16.62 22.75 -3.30
CA PRO A 191 -16.08 23.00 -1.98
C PRO A 191 -17.05 22.45 -0.94
N THR A 192 -16.88 21.19 -0.59
CA THR A 192 -17.39 20.68 0.68
C THR A 192 -16.64 21.45 1.73
N ASN A 193 -17.34 22.15 2.59
CA ASN A 193 -16.77 22.88 3.71
C ASN A 193 -15.73 21.99 4.37
N SER A 194 -14.47 22.24 4.06
CA SER A 194 -13.35 21.55 4.65
C SER A 194 -13.26 22.00 6.10
N LEU A 195 -13.85 21.22 6.96
CA LEU A 195 -13.41 21.16 8.34
C LEU A 195 -12.12 20.32 8.32
N VAL A 196 -10.99 20.99 8.19
CA VAL A 196 -9.67 20.48 8.54
C VAL A 196 -9.39 20.88 9.97
#